data_bc785a40a791f60b0509e88e6d1345cc
#
_entry.id   bc785a40a791f60b0509e88e6d1345cc
#
_cell.length_a   1.000
_cell.length_b   1.000
_cell.length_c   1.000
_cell.angle_alpha   90.00
_cell.angle_beta   90.00
_cell.angle_gamma   90.00
#
_symmetry.space_group_name_H-M   'P 1'
#
loop_
_entity.id
_entity.type
_entity.pdbx_description
1 polymer ?
#
loop_
_entity_poly.entity_id
_entity_poly.type
_entity_poly.pdbx_seq_one_letter_code
_entity_poly.pdbx_strand_id
1 'polypeptide(L)'
;MAEHPSAASATSTLSRAFALIQVLALNGVPLYGVYVLGWSWGTVLVLYCCETVIGTFFIAFRMVLHRRLTHDRQYAYSLLSGGGEKVSFPRALLEFVGMMLFATFVHGLFLGVILGLMLKGQPGAAIELPAIRKGLEAMALIMAGSLALDCQSLRKRPFAWIESLAQRSIGRIAVIQLAIILGGIGIGRYGISKAPFVVFAIVKLLIDLGGLYYAERATPELAPVPAPAAKIDRVRKKRGVHGRSRGR
;
A
#
# COMPACT_ATOMS: atom_id res chain seq x y z
N MET A 1 -20.52 33.65 15.89
CA MET A 1 -20.90 32.80 14.74
C MET A 1 -19.96 31.63 14.76
N ALA A 2 -20.40 30.43 15.16
CA ALA A 2 -19.59 29.22 15.13
C ALA A 2 -19.70 28.63 13.71
N GLU A 3 -18.59 28.60 12.96
CA GLU A 3 -18.53 27.92 11.66
C GLU A 3 -18.76 26.43 11.89
N HIS A 4 -19.84 25.90 11.38
CA HIS A 4 -20.08 24.46 11.32
C HIS A 4 -19.02 23.84 10.38
N PRO A 5 -18.22 22.88 10.87
CA PRO A 5 -17.26 22.19 10.00
C PRO A 5 -18.00 21.55 8.84
N SER A 6 -17.55 21.80 7.60
CA SER A 6 -18.20 21.28 6.41
C SER A 6 -18.16 19.74 6.41
N ALA A 7 -19.21 19.08 5.94
CA ALA A 7 -19.29 17.60 5.88
C ALA A 7 -18.08 16.98 5.13
N ALA A 8 -17.46 17.71 4.22
CA ALA A 8 -16.24 17.28 3.50
C ALA A 8 -15.02 17.17 4.44
N SER A 9 -14.90 18.06 5.46
CA SER A 9 -13.79 18.00 6.41
C SER A 9 -13.93 16.81 7.37
N ALA A 10 -15.14 16.47 7.77
CA ALA A 10 -15.41 15.34 8.67
C ALA A 10 -15.08 13.99 8.00
N THR A 11 -15.41 13.80 6.72
CA THR A 11 -15.09 12.56 5.98
C THR A 11 -13.60 12.37 5.77
N SER A 12 -12.84 13.45 5.56
CA SER A 12 -11.38 13.38 5.41
C SER A 12 -10.71 12.98 6.73
N THR A 13 -11.15 13.52 7.85
CA THR A 13 -10.62 13.21 9.19
C THR A 13 -10.88 11.75 9.58
N LEU A 14 -12.08 11.24 9.30
CA LEU A 14 -12.43 9.85 9.58
C LEU A 14 -11.56 8.87 8.77
N SER A 15 -11.36 9.15 7.47
CA SER A 15 -10.49 8.33 6.61
C SER A 15 -9.03 8.28 7.12
N ARG A 16 -8.51 9.40 7.64
CA ARG A 16 -7.17 9.48 8.24
C ARG A 16 -7.08 8.66 9.52
N ALA A 17 -8.06 8.81 10.41
CA ALA A 17 -8.11 8.03 11.64
C ALA A 17 -8.11 6.51 11.37
N PHE A 18 -8.89 6.06 10.41
CA PHE A 18 -8.90 4.65 10.00
C PHE A 18 -7.56 4.18 9.42
N ALA A 19 -6.92 4.98 8.58
CA ALA A 19 -5.60 4.65 8.03
C ALA A 19 -4.55 4.53 9.14
N LEU A 20 -4.56 5.43 10.12
CA LEU A 20 -3.69 5.36 11.30
C LEU A 20 -3.98 4.11 12.14
N ILE A 21 -5.24 3.84 12.45
CA ILE A 21 -5.64 2.64 13.20
C ILE A 21 -5.17 1.38 12.46
N GLN A 22 -5.31 1.32 11.14
CA GLN A 22 -4.83 0.20 10.34
C GLN A 22 -3.32 -0.01 10.47
N VAL A 23 -2.52 1.05 10.37
CA VAL A 23 -1.06 0.97 10.54
C VAL A 23 -0.71 0.48 11.94
N LEU A 24 -1.32 1.05 12.98
CA LEU A 24 -1.09 0.65 14.35
C LEU A 24 -1.51 -0.81 14.60
N ALA A 25 -2.65 -1.25 14.08
CA ALA A 25 -3.14 -2.60 14.21
C ALA A 25 -2.23 -3.62 13.51
N LEU A 26 -1.81 -3.36 12.24
CA LEU A 26 -0.92 -4.25 11.51
C LEU A 26 0.46 -4.40 12.19
N ASN A 27 1.00 -3.31 12.75
CA ASN A 27 2.25 -3.37 13.52
C ASN A 27 2.04 -3.93 14.92
N GLY A 28 0.86 -3.79 15.50
CA GLY A 28 0.48 -4.31 16.81
C GLY A 28 0.37 -5.84 16.86
N VAL A 29 -0.08 -6.50 15.78
CA VAL A 29 -0.24 -7.97 15.73
C VAL A 29 1.08 -8.69 16.02
N PRO A 30 2.21 -8.40 15.36
CA PRO A 30 3.48 -9.06 15.66
C PRO A 30 4.03 -8.73 17.05
N LEU A 31 3.87 -7.47 17.49
CA LEU A 31 4.30 -7.06 18.84
C LEU A 31 3.51 -7.82 19.92
N TYR A 32 2.19 -7.89 19.80
CA TYR A 32 1.34 -8.66 20.69
C TYR A 32 1.72 -10.15 20.66
N GLY A 33 2.01 -10.69 19.47
CA GLY A 33 2.47 -12.06 19.29
C GLY A 33 3.73 -12.37 20.11
N VAL A 34 4.76 -11.51 20.02
CA VAL A 34 6.02 -11.73 20.74
C VAL A 34 5.89 -11.51 22.24
N TYR A 35 5.24 -10.42 22.67
CA TYR A 35 5.25 -10.03 24.08
C TYR A 35 4.17 -10.70 24.93
N VAL A 36 3.02 -11.02 24.33
CA VAL A 36 1.87 -11.59 25.06
C VAL A 36 1.69 -13.06 24.75
N LEU A 37 1.80 -13.47 23.48
CA LEU A 37 1.58 -14.87 23.07
C LEU A 37 2.88 -15.70 23.04
N GLY A 38 4.03 -15.08 23.29
CA GLY A 38 5.32 -15.77 23.34
C GLY A 38 5.82 -16.26 21.98
N TRP A 39 5.36 -15.66 20.85
CA TRP A 39 5.83 -16.05 19.53
C TRP A 39 7.34 -15.82 19.39
N SER A 40 7.98 -16.76 18.70
CA SER A 40 9.38 -16.61 18.35
C SER A 40 9.59 -15.44 17.37
N TRP A 41 10.73 -14.76 17.45
CA TRP A 41 11.06 -13.70 16.49
C TRP A 41 11.24 -14.23 15.07
N GLY A 42 11.66 -15.50 14.90
CA GLY A 42 11.70 -16.17 13.59
C GLY A 42 10.32 -16.28 12.95
N THR A 43 9.31 -16.68 13.75
CA THR A 43 7.90 -16.69 13.32
C THR A 43 7.45 -15.32 12.86
N VAL A 44 7.79 -14.26 13.58
CA VAL A 44 7.37 -12.90 13.25
C VAL A 44 8.05 -12.38 11.96
N LEU A 45 9.32 -12.70 11.74
CA LEU A 45 10.00 -12.33 10.49
C LEU A 45 9.32 -13.00 9.28
N VAL A 46 8.95 -14.27 9.39
CA VAL A 46 8.17 -14.95 8.34
C VAL A 46 6.80 -14.31 8.18
N LEU A 47 6.14 -13.92 9.27
CA LEU A 47 4.84 -13.25 9.23
C LEU A 47 4.91 -11.92 8.47
N TYR A 48 5.97 -11.12 8.63
CA TYR A 48 6.17 -9.89 7.87
C TYR A 48 6.40 -10.14 6.36
N CYS A 49 7.10 -11.23 6.01
CA CYS A 49 7.22 -11.63 4.62
C CYS A 49 5.84 -11.96 4.02
N CYS A 50 5.04 -12.74 4.74
CA CYS A 50 3.69 -13.07 4.34
C CYS A 50 2.75 -11.86 4.30
N GLU A 51 2.88 -10.90 5.22
CA GLU A 51 2.16 -9.61 5.19
C GLU A 51 2.35 -8.90 3.86
N THR A 52 3.58 -8.92 3.32
CA THR A 52 3.87 -8.30 2.02
C THR A 52 3.11 -8.97 0.88
N VAL A 53 3.02 -10.31 0.88
CA VAL A 53 2.23 -11.07 -0.12
C VAL A 53 0.76 -10.69 -0.05
N ILE A 54 0.18 -10.72 1.17
CA ILE A 54 -1.23 -10.36 1.38
C ILE A 54 -1.48 -8.91 1.00
N GLY A 55 -0.61 -7.98 1.40
CA GLY A 55 -0.69 -6.56 1.04
C GLY A 55 -0.68 -6.35 -0.48
N THR A 56 0.19 -7.07 -1.20
CA THR A 56 0.23 -7.05 -2.67
C THR A 56 -1.11 -7.49 -3.26
N PHE A 57 -1.68 -8.57 -2.76
CA PHE A 57 -3.00 -9.04 -3.19
C PHE A 57 -4.08 -7.98 -2.99
N PHE A 58 -4.15 -7.35 -1.82
CA PHE A 58 -5.14 -6.31 -1.54
C PHE A 58 -4.95 -5.06 -2.40
N ILE A 59 -3.72 -4.66 -2.72
CA ILE A 59 -3.46 -3.53 -3.62
C ILE A 59 -3.86 -3.89 -5.06
N ALA A 60 -3.48 -5.07 -5.55
CA ALA A 60 -3.88 -5.56 -6.87
C ALA A 60 -5.40 -5.63 -7.01
N PHE A 61 -6.10 -6.07 -5.96
CA PHE A 61 -7.56 -6.09 -5.93
C PHE A 61 -8.16 -4.68 -5.99
N ARG A 62 -7.58 -3.68 -5.26
CA ARG A 62 -7.98 -2.26 -5.38
C ARG A 62 -7.78 -1.74 -6.81
N MET A 63 -6.69 -2.11 -7.49
CA MET A 63 -6.46 -1.73 -8.90
C MET A 63 -7.57 -2.26 -9.80
N VAL A 64 -7.90 -3.57 -9.68
CA VAL A 64 -8.97 -4.21 -10.47
C VAL A 64 -10.33 -3.58 -10.18
N LEU A 65 -10.65 -3.35 -8.91
CA LEU A 65 -11.92 -2.77 -8.50
C LEU A 65 -12.05 -1.31 -8.97
N HIS A 66 -11.00 -0.51 -8.84
CA HIS A 66 -10.98 0.87 -9.34
C HIS A 66 -11.26 0.92 -10.85
N ARG A 67 -10.59 0.07 -11.63
CA ARG A 67 -10.85 -0.04 -13.07
C ARG A 67 -12.31 -0.37 -13.39
N ARG A 68 -12.92 -1.31 -12.64
CA ARG A 68 -14.33 -1.68 -12.84
C ARG A 68 -15.28 -0.53 -12.53
N LEU A 69 -14.93 0.31 -11.56
CA LEU A 69 -15.77 1.42 -11.12
C LEU A 69 -15.61 2.69 -11.97
N THR A 70 -14.41 2.95 -12.52
CA THR A 70 -14.10 4.18 -13.28
C THR A 70 -14.15 3.98 -14.79
N HIS A 71 -14.05 2.72 -15.28
CA HIS A 71 -13.96 2.37 -16.72
C HIS A 71 -12.74 3.00 -17.42
N ASP A 72 -11.75 3.48 -16.67
CA ASP A 72 -10.52 4.01 -17.25
C ASP A 72 -9.72 2.91 -17.95
N ARG A 73 -9.20 3.24 -19.14
CA ARG A 73 -8.44 2.29 -19.97
C ARG A 73 -6.93 2.52 -19.96
N GLN A 74 -6.50 3.70 -19.58
CA GLN A 74 -5.10 4.10 -19.56
C GLN A 74 -4.71 4.66 -18.21
N TYR A 75 -3.59 4.20 -17.70
CA TYR A 75 -3.05 4.59 -16.40
C TYR A 75 -1.67 5.20 -16.63
N ALA A 76 -1.40 6.37 -16.03
CA ALA A 76 -0.05 6.87 -15.94
C ALA A 76 0.64 6.07 -14.83
N TYR A 77 1.46 5.09 -15.20
CA TYR A 77 2.16 4.23 -14.25
C TYR A 77 3.66 4.49 -14.35
N SER A 78 4.26 5.02 -13.29
CA SER A 78 5.64 5.51 -13.30
C SER A 78 6.62 4.65 -12.48
N LEU A 79 6.20 3.48 -11.98
CA LEU A 79 7.02 2.66 -11.09
C LEU A 79 8.35 2.20 -11.71
N LEU A 80 8.37 1.91 -13.00
CA LEU A 80 9.56 1.45 -13.72
C LEU A 80 10.00 2.38 -14.85
N SER A 81 9.09 3.13 -15.44
CA SER A 81 9.37 3.93 -16.65
C SER A 81 9.78 5.38 -16.37
N GLY A 82 9.82 5.82 -15.12
CA GLY A 82 10.39 7.13 -14.73
C GLY A 82 9.73 8.38 -15.32
N GLY A 83 8.65 8.28 -16.09
CA GLY A 83 8.12 9.42 -16.79
C GLY A 83 6.73 9.26 -17.36
N GLY A 84 5.69 9.14 -16.56
CA GLY A 84 4.31 9.46 -16.97
C GLY A 84 3.75 8.80 -18.25
N GLU A 85 4.39 7.74 -18.76
CA GLU A 85 3.92 7.01 -19.93
C GLU A 85 2.58 6.35 -19.60
N LYS A 86 1.58 6.56 -20.47
CA LYS A 86 0.28 5.93 -20.32
C LYS A 86 0.37 4.48 -20.76
N VAL A 87 0.26 3.57 -19.79
CA VAL A 87 0.26 2.13 -20.04
C VAL A 87 -1.14 1.54 -19.96
N SER A 88 -1.34 0.40 -20.62
CA SER A 88 -2.59 -0.35 -20.50
C SER A 88 -2.74 -0.94 -19.08
N PHE A 89 -3.96 -1.07 -18.60
CA PHE A 89 -4.22 -1.63 -17.26
C PHE A 89 -3.60 -3.02 -17.04
N PRO A 90 -3.73 -4.00 -17.95
CA PRO A 90 -3.13 -5.31 -17.74
C PRO A 90 -1.62 -5.23 -17.56
N ARG A 91 -0.94 -4.33 -18.29
CA ARG A 91 0.50 -4.11 -18.17
C ARG A 91 0.84 -3.49 -16.81
N ALA A 92 0.13 -2.44 -16.39
CA ALA A 92 0.35 -1.82 -15.07
C ALA A 92 0.15 -2.82 -13.92
N LEU A 93 -0.90 -3.65 -13.99
CA LEU A 93 -1.17 -4.68 -12.98
C LEU A 93 -0.08 -5.77 -12.97
N LEU A 94 0.33 -6.25 -14.15
CA LEU A 94 1.37 -7.28 -14.28
C LEU A 94 2.73 -6.77 -13.80
N GLU A 95 3.11 -5.55 -14.16
CA GLU A 95 4.34 -4.91 -13.69
C GLU A 95 4.35 -4.76 -12.16
N PHE A 96 3.25 -4.27 -11.59
CA PHE A 96 3.13 -4.16 -10.13
C PHE A 96 3.23 -5.51 -9.43
N VAL A 97 2.38 -6.47 -9.81
CA VAL A 97 2.34 -7.80 -9.18
C VAL A 97 3.66 -8.55 -9.39
N GLY A 98 4.20 -8.52 -10.61
CA GLY A 98 5.46 -9.18 -10.94
C GLY A 98 6.63 -8.63 -10.11
N MET A 99 6.73 -7.30 -10.01
CA MET A 99 7.78 -6.67 -9.21
C MET A 99 7.63 -6.98 -7.71
N MET A 100 6.41 -6.94 -7.18
CA MET A 100 6.16 -7.23 -5.77
C MET A 100 6.42 -8.71 -5.43
N LEU A 101 6.03 -9.64 -6.31
CA LEU A 101 6.32 -11.07 -6.12
C LEU A 101 7.83 -11.34 -6.23
N PHE A 102 8.52 -10.73 -7.19
CA PHE A 102 9.97 -10.84 -7.31
C PHE A 102 10.68 -10.31 -6.06
N ALA A 103 10.32 -9.10 -5.60
CA ALA A 103 10.90 -8.52 -4.39
C ALA A 103 10.61 -9.39 -3.15
N THR A 104 9.39 -9.94 -3.04
CA THR A 104 9.03 -10.85 -1.95
C THR A 104 9.79 -12.18 -2.02
N PHE A 105 10.01 -12.72 -3.22
CA PHE A 105 10.81 -13.91 -3.42
C PHE A 105 12.26 -13.70 -2.96
N VAL A 106 12.90 -12.62 -3.41
CA VAL A 106 14.25 -12.25 -2.99
C VAL A 106 14.32 -12.06 -1.47
N HIS A 107 13.33 -11.37 -0.90
CA HIS A 107 13.21 -11.17 0.55
C HIS A 107 13.08 -12.52 1.30
N GLY A 108 12.19 -13.40 0.82
CA GLY A 108 11.97 -14.73 1.42
C GLY A 108 13.20 -15.62 1.32
N LEU A 109 13.92 -15.61 0.17
CA LEU A 109 15.17 -16.33 0.00
C LEU A 109 16.22 -15.85 1.01
N PHE A 110 16.38 -14.54 1.13
CA PHE A 110 17.33 -13.94 2.06
C PHE A 110 16.97 -14.26 3.53
N LEU A 111 15.71 -14.18 3.88
CA LEU A 111 15.19 -14.57 5.19
C LEU A 111 15.47 -16.06 5.49
N GLY A 112 15.23 -16.93 4.49
CA GLY A 112 15.54 -18.36 4.59
C GLY A 112 17.03 -18.63 4.84
N VAL A 113 17.91 -17.90 4.16
CA VAL A 113 19.36 -17.99 4.40
C VAL A 113 19.73 -17.56 5.82
N ILE A 114 19.20 -16.43 6.29
CA ILE A 114 19.47 -15.95 7.65
C ILE A 114 18.97 -16.95 8.70
N LEU A 115 17.72 -17.35 8.61
CA LEU A 115 17.13 -18.28 9.60
C LEU A 115 17.76 -19.68 9.53
N GLY A 116 18.03 -20.18 8.33
CA GLY A 116 18.54 -21.53 8.13
C GLY A 116 20.03 -21.68 8.37
N LEU A 117 20.85 -20.70 8.02
CA LEU A 117 22.31 -20.80 8.10
C LEU A 117 22.90 -20.03 9.28
N MET A 118 22.46 -18.78 9.51
CA MET A 118 23.09 -17.91 10.52
C MET A 118 22.50 -18.09 11.91
N LEU A 119 21.20 -18.40 11.99
CA LEU A 119 20.46 -18.42 13.25
C LEU A 119 19.96 -19.83 13.64
N LYS A 120 20.41 -20.85 12.91
CA LYS A 120 20.09 -22.25 13.22
C LYS A 120 20.52 -22.60 14.65
N GLY A 121 19.56 -23.10 15.43
CA GLY A 121 19.81 -23.47 16.83
C GLY A 121 19.75 -22.31 17.85
N GLN A 122 19.55 -21.07 17.39
CA GLN A 122 19.35 -19.94 18.31
C GLN A 122 17.97 -19.98 18.98
N PRO A 123 17.90 -19.71 20.29
CA PRO A 123 16.61 -19.59 20.98
C PRO A 123 15.75 -18.48 20.31
N GLY A 124 14.53 -18.83 19.91
CA GLY A 124 13.60 -17.90 19.27
C GLY A 124 13.70 -17.80 17.75
N ALA A 125 14.63 -18.50 17.07
CA ALA A 125 14.65 -18.62 15.62
C ALA A 125 13.65 -19.66 15.07
N ALA A 126 12.98 -20.40 15.94
CA ALA A 126 11.97 -21.39 15.55
C ALA A 126 10.84 -20.76 14.72
N ILE A 127 10.28 -21.55 13.80
CA ILE A 127 9.13 -21.16 12.98
C ILE A 127 7.92 -21.94 13.46
N GLU A 128 6.92 -21.23 13.96
CA GLU A 128 5.70 -21.78 14.53
C GLU A 128 4.52 -21.58 13.59
N LEU A 129 4.19 -22.61 12.78
CA LEU A 129 3.10 -22.52 11.80
C LEU A 129 1.74 -22.11 12.38
N PRO A 130 1.30 -22.59 13.57
CA PRO A 130 0.05 -22.15 14.16
C PRO A 130 0.03 -20.64 14.50
N ALA A 131 1.18 -20.10 14.95
CA ALA A 131 1.34 -18.67 15.23
C ALA A 131 1.29 -17.83 13.95
N ILE A 132 1.98 -18.28 12.89
CA ILE A 132 1.91 -17.65 11.57
C ILE A 132 0.46 -17.59 11.09
N ARG A 133 -0.26 -18.69 11.12
CA ARG A 133 -1.65 -18.75 10.69
C ARG A 133 -2.52 -17.73 11.43
N LYS A 134 -2.46 -17.69 12.77
CA LYS A 134 -3.22 -16.71 13.59
C LYS A 134 -2.86 -15.28 13.24
N GLY A 135 -1.56 -14.98 13.07
CA GLY A 135 -1.09 -13.66 12.68
C GLY A 135 -1.60 -13.25 11.29
N LEU A 136 -1.56 -14.17 10.31
CA LEU A 136 -2.06 -13.93 8.96
C LEU A 136 -3.58 -13.70 8.93
N GLU A 137 -4.34 -14.49 9.68
CA GLU A 137 -5.78 -14.32 9.80
C GLU A 137 -6.11 -12.90 10.35
N ALA A 138 -5.44 -12.48 11.43
CA ALA A 138 -5.61 -11.15 11.99
C ALA A 138 -5.24 -10.03 11.00
N MET A 139 -4.09 -10.13 10.34
CA MET A 139 -3.64 -9.15 9.35
C MET A 139 -4.58 -9.09 8.14
N ALA A 140 -5.03 -10.25 7.64
CA ALA A 140 -5.97 -10.31 6.51
C ALA A 140 -7.31 -9.66 6.86
N LEU A 141 -7.83 -9.87 8.08
CA LEU A 141 -9.06 -9.21 8.56
C LEU A 141 -8.90 -7.69 8.62
N ILE A 142 -7.78 -7.19 9.14
CA ILE A 142 -7.49 -5.75 9.21
C ILE A 142 -7.44 -5.16 7.79
N MET A 143 -6.74 -5.83 6.86
CA MET A 143 -6.64 -5.38 5.47
C MET A 143 -7.98 -5.46 4.72
N ALA A 144 -8.78 -6.49 4.98
CA ALA A 144 -10.12 -6.63 4.40
C ALA A 144 -11.07 -5.53 4.91
N GLY A 145 -11.02 -5.22 6.21
CA GLY A 145 -11.76 -4.09 6.77
C GLY A 145 -11.39 -2.76 6.13
N SER A 146 -10.08 -2.52 5.95
CA SER A 146 -9.59 -1.33 5.23
C SER A 146 -10.09 -1.28 3.77
N LEU A 147 -10.03 -2.41 3.06
CA LEU A 147 -10.55 -2.50 1.70
C LEU A 147 -12.04 -2.18 1.64
N ALA A 148 -12.85 -2.72 2.56
CA ALA A 148 -14.29 -2.45 2.62
C ALA A 148 -14.60 -0.95 2.80
N LEU A 149 -13.83 -0.26 3.63
CA LEU A 149 -13.95 1.19 3.82
C LEU A 149 -13.51 1.96 2.56
N ASP A 150 -12.42 1.53 1.93
CA ASP A 150 -11.93 2.16 0.69
C ASP A 150 -12.94 2.00 -0.46
N CYS A 151 -13.67 0.89 -0.55
CA CYS A 151 -14.66 0.66 -1.61
C CYS A 151 -15.70 1.78 -1.72
N GLN A 152 -16.07 2.41 -0.59
CA GLN A 152 -17.05 3.51 -0.56
C GLN A 152 -16.53 4.77 -1.26
N SER A 153 -15.23 5.00 -1.25
CA SER A 153 -14.60 6.21 -1.80
C SER A 153 -13.77 5.94 -3.07
N LEU A 154 -13.51 4.66 -3.41
CA LEU A 154 -12.59 4.26 -4.47
C LEU A 154 -12.94 4.85 -5.84
N ARG A 155 -14.23 4.98 -6.16
CA ARG A 155 -14.71 5.60 -7.41
C ARG A 155 -14.34 7.08 -7.54
N LYS A 156 -14.20 7.77 -6.40
CA LYS A 156 -13.90 9.21 -6.36
C LYS A 156 -12.40 9.50 -6.30
N ARG A 157 -11.58 8.49 -5.97
CA ARG A 157 -10.14 8.66 -5.82
C ARG A 157 -9.43 8.53 -7.17
N PRO A 158 -8.41 9.36 -7.45
CA PRO A 158 -7.59 9.22 -8.65
C PRO A 158 -6.73 7.94 -8.58
N PHE A 159 -6.38 7.37 -9.74
CA PHE A 159 -5.50 6.20 -9.78
C PHE A 159 -4.13 6.44 -9.12
N ALA A 160 -3.62 7.67 -9.18
CA ALA A 160 -2.40 8.10 -8.50
C ALA A 160 -2.38 7.78 -6.99
N TRP A 161 -3.56 7.73 -6.34
CA TRP A 161 -3.66 7.30 -4.95
C TRP A 161 -3.30 5.81 -4.81
N ILE A 162 -3.77 4.93 -5.69
CA ILE A 162 -3.41 3.50 -5.68
C ILE A 162 -1.93 3.33 -6.00
N GLU A 163 -1.42 4.09 -6.96
CA GLU A 163 0.01 4.13 -7.29
C GLU A 163 0.85 4.50 -6.07
N SER A 164 0.44 5.49 -5.29
CA SER A 164 1.13 5.84 -4.04
C SER A 164 1.13 4.72 -3.00
N LEU A 165 0.07 3.89 -2.93
CA LEU A 165 0.03 2.70 -2.10
C LEU A 165 1.04 1.64 -2.58
N ALA A 166 1.13 1.43 -3.89
CA ALA A 166 2.07 0.49 -4.50
C ALA A 166 3.53 0.92 -4.24
N GLN A 167 3.87 2.18 -4.47
CA GLN A 167 5.21 2.73 -4.23
C GLN A 167 5.63 2.58 -2.76
N ARG A 168 4.73 2.82 -1.81
CA ARG A 168 5.02 2.62 -0.38
C ARG A 168 5.31 1.16 -0.04
N SER A 169 4.58 0.24 -0.65
CA SER A 169 4.80 -1.19 -0.42
C SER A 169 6.21 -1.61 -0.83
N ILE A 170 6.74 -1.06 -1.93
CA ILE A 170 8.11 -1.32 -2.39
C ILE A 170 9.15 -0.72 -1.42
N GLY A 171 8.98 0.55 -1.03
CA GLY A 171 9.85 1.19 -0.06
C GLY A 171 9.90 0.43 1.27
N ARG A 172 8.75 -0.09 1.73
CA ARG A 172 8.66 -0.90 2.94
C ARG A 172 9.48 -2.19 2.84
N ILE A 173 9.44 -2.91 1.70
CA ILE A 173 10.23 -4.13 1.50
C ILE A 173 11.73 -3.84 1.66
N ALA A 174 12.23 -2.77 1.02
CA ALA A 174 13.65 -2.41 1.08
C ALA A 174 14.11 -2.16 2.51
N VAL A 175 13.31 -1.49 3.31
CA VAL A 175 13.66 -1.19 4.71
C VAL A 175 13.53 -2.41 5.61
N ILE A 176 12.50 -3.24 5.42
CA ILE A 176 12.38 -4.52 6.14
C ILE A 176 13.62 -5.38 5.85
N GLN A 177 14.07 -5.42 4.59
CA GLN A 177 15.28 -6.14 4.21
C GLN A 177 16.50 -5.63 4.97
N LEU A 178 16.71 -4.32 4.99
CA LEU A 178 17.81 -3.71 5.72
C LEU A 178 17.75 -4.01 7.23
N ALA A 179 16.56 -3.92 7.82
CA ALA A 179 16.37 -4.20 9.24
C ALA A 179 16.64 -5.67 9.60
N ILE A 180 16.27 -6.62 8.72
CA ILE A 180 16.60 -8.04 8.90
C ILE A 180 18.11 -8.28 8.83
N ILE A 181 18.81 -7.65 7.88
CA ILE A 181 20.27 -7.75 7.76
C ILE A 181 20.94 -7.25 9.05
N LEU A 182 20.61 -6.05 9.47
CA LEU A 182 21.19 -5.43 10.66
C LEU A 182 20.83 -6.22 11.93
N GLY A 183 19.57 -6.69 12.03
CA GLY A 183 19.13 -7.54 13.12
C GLY A 183 19.86 -8.88 13.18
N GLY A 184 20.03 -9.56 12.04
CA GLY A 184 20.77 -10.80 11.91
C GLY A 184 22.25 -10.66 12.34
N ILE A 185 22.91 -9.59 11.89
CA ILE A 185 24.29 -9.27 12.31
C ILE A 185 24.35 -9.00 13.82
N GLY A 186 23.39 -8.24 14.35
CA GLY A 186 23.30 -7.93 15.78
C GLY A 186 23.15 -9.17 16.65
N ILE A 187 22.28 -10.10 16.26
CA ILE A 187 22.09 -11.38 16.98
C ILE A 187 23.35 -12.24 16.91
N GLY A 188 23.90 -12.41 15.69
CA GLY A 188 25.07 -13.26 15.47
C GLY A 188 26.34 -12.76 16.19
N ARG A 189 26.52 -11.44 16.34
CA ARG A 189 27.71 -10.84 16.90
C ARG A 189 27.65 -10.56 18.40
N TYR A 190 26.44 -10.25 18.90
CA TYR A 190 26.25 -9.78 20.28
C TYR A 190 25.33 -10.66 21.12
N GLY A 191 24.77 -11.73 20.59
CA GLY A 191 23.90 -12.66 21.31
C GLY A 191 22.60 -12.04 21.86
N ILE A 192 22.18 -10.89 21.33
CA ILE A 192 21.06 -10.10 21.86
C ILE A 192 19.73 -10.71 21.41
N SER A 193 18.97 -11.28 22.34
CA SER A 193 17.80 -12.09 22.02
C SER A 193 16.57 -11.34 21.50
N LYS A 194 16.23 -10.16 22.03
CA LYS A 194 14.99 -9.43 21.67
C LYS A 194 15.17 -8.00 21.19
N ALA A 195 16.30 -7.36 21.51
CA ALA A 195 16.54 -5.96 21.14
C ALA A 195 16.49 -5.67 19.63
N PRO A 196 17.07 -6.52 18.73
CA PRO A 196 16.96 -6.31 17.30
C PRO A 196 15.53 -6.32 16.78
N PHE A 197 14.66 -7.15 17.39
CA PHE A 197 13.24 -7.19 17.01
C PHE A 197 12.52 -5.89 17.37
N VAL A 198 12.79 -5.33 18.54
CA VAL A 198 12.20 -4.04 18.96
C VAL A 198 12.62 -2.92 18.01
N VAL A 199 13.93 -2.81 17.71
CA VAL A 199 14.44 -1.82 16.77
C VAL A 199 13.78 -1.98 15.40
N PHE A 200 13.68 -3.21 14.91
CA PHE A 200 12.99 -3.52 13.67
C PHE A 200 11.51 -3.07 13.69
N ALA A 201 10.76 -3.40 14.75
CA ALA A 201 9.35 -3.05 14.86
C ALA A 201 9.15 -1.51 14.92
N ILE A 202 10.03 -0.80 15.63
CA ILE A 202 10.00 0.67 15.68
C ILE A 202 10.30 1.27 14.30
N VAL A 203 11.36 0.82 13.64
CA VAL A 203 11.74 1.32 12.31
C VAL A 203 10.61 1.07 11.31
N LYS A 204 10.01 -0.14 11.29
CA LYS A 204 8.87 -0.46 10.44
C LYS A 204 7.68 0.47 10.72
N LEU A 205 7.35 0.66 11.99
CA LEU A 205 6.24 1.54 12.39
C LEU A 205 6.48 2.99 11.92
N LEU A 206 7.68 3.52 12.11
CA LEU A 206 8.03 4.88 11.67
C LEU A 206 7.90 5.06 10.16
N ILE A 207 8.25 4.03 9.37
CA ILE A 207 8.13 4.05 7.92
C ILE A 207 6.67 3.99 7.49
N ASP A 208 5.89 3.11 8.11
CA ASP A 208 4.47 3.00 7.81
C ASP A 208 3.72 4.31 8.14
N LEU A 209 4.05 4.96 9.26
CA LEU A 209 3.53 6.29 9.63
C LEU A 209 4.02 7.41 8.70
N GLY A 210 5.31 7.41 8.37
CA GLY A 210 5.88 8.35 7.39
C GLY A 210 5.20 8.22 6.03
N GLY A 211 4.95 6.99 5.59
CA GLY A 211 4.21 6.70 4.37
C GLY A 211 2.79 7.28 4.37
N LEU A 212 2.07 7.26 5.49
CA LEU A 212 0.77 7.92 5.62
C LEU A 212 0.89 9.44 5.46
N TYR A 213 1.84 10.05 6.16
CA TYR A 213 2.05 11.49 6.13
C TYR A 213 2.39 12.03 4.73
N TYR A 214 3.28 11.36 4.01
CA TYR A 214 3.64 11.74 2.64
C TYR A 214 2.51 11.55 1.64
N ALA A 215 1.65 10.55 1.83
CA ALA A 215 0.51 10.33 0.96
C ALA A 215 -0.54 11.43 1.04
N GLU A 216 -0.74 11.95 2.22
CA GLU A 216 -1.67 13.05 2.41
C GLU A 216 -1.20 14.33 1.71
N ARG A 217 0.10 14.57 1.69
CA ARG A 217 0.70 15.71 0.99
C ARG A 217 0.75 15.55 -0.53
N ALA A 218 0.88 14.31 -1.01
CA ALA A 218 0.96 14.02 -2.44
C ALA A 218 -0.40 13.96 -3.14
N THR A 219 -1.51 13.85 -2.39
CA THR A 219 -2.86 14.01 -2.93
C THR A 219 -3.31 15.47 -2.71
N PRO A 220 -3.06 16.39 -3.64
CA PRO A 220 -3.66 17.70 -3.56
C PRO A 220 -5.17 17.49 -3.49
N GLU A 221 -5.79 18.17 -2.52
CA GLU A 221 -7.24 18.27 -2.42
C GLU A 221 -7.78 18.48 -3.83
N LEU A 222 -8.60 17.53 -4.30
CA LEU A 222 -9.12 17.53 -5.67
C LEU A 222 -9.67 18.91 -5.95
N ALA A 223 -8.93 19.73 -6.69
CA ALA A 223 -9.48 20.92 -7.28
C ALA A 223 -10.77 20.48 -7.98
N PRO A 224 -11.93 21.14 -7.76
CA PRO A 224 -13.19 20.74 -8.37
C PRO A 224 -12.89 20.53 -9.85
N VAL A 225 -13.16 19.33 -10.35
CA VAL A 225 -13.01 19.01 -11.78
C VAL A 225 -13.69 20.15 -12.51
N PRO A 226 -12.96 20.99 -13.28
CA PRO A 226 -13.57 22.10 -13.97
C PRO A 226 -14.70 21.49 -14.78
N ALA A 227 -15.94 21.96 -14.55
CA ALA A 227 -17.11 21.47 -15.25
C ALA A 227 -16.76 21.40 -16.73
N PRO A 228 -17.08 20.28 -17.44
CA PRO A 228 -16.67 20.10 -18.83
C PRO A 228 -17.07 21.35 -19.58
N ALA A 229 -16.09 22.19 -19.87
CA ALA A 229 -16.30 23.47 -20.54
C ALA A 229 -17.12 23.17 -21.77
N ALA A 230 -18.27 23.78 -21.87
CA ALA A 230 -19.29 23.59 -22.88
C ALA A 230 -18.66 23.56 -24.29
N LYS A 231 -18.21 22.38 -24.69
CA LYS A 231 -17.76 22.10 -26.07
C LYS A 231 -18.91 22.09 -27.05
N ILE A 232 -20.15 22.31 -26.54
CA ILE A 232 -21.39 22.17 -27.30
C ILE A 232 -21.66 23.42 -28.17
N ASP A 233 -21.20 24.60 -27.78
CA ASP A 233 -21.54 25.82 -28.55
C ASP A 233 -20.71 26.07 -29.81
N ARG A 234 -19.51 25.50 -29.92
CA ARG A 234 -18.67 25.71 -31.14
C ARG A 234 -19.12 24.89 -32.35
N VAL A 235 -19.78 23.74 -32.13
CA VAL A 235 -20.27 22.91 -33.26
C VAL A 235 -21.56 23.47 -33.83
N ARG A 236 -22.40 24.10 -32.99
CA ARG A 236 -23.67 24.70 -33.46
C ARG A 236 -23.46 25.98 -34.29
N LYS A 237 -22.42 26.76 -33.97
CA LYS A 237 -22.12 27.99 -34.69
C LYS A 237 -21.49 27.76 -36.10
N LYS A 238 -20.83 26.60 -36.33
CA LYS A 238 -20.30 26.23 -37.65
C LYS A 238 -21.35 25.68 -38.62
N ARG A 239 -22.49 25.18 -38.15
CA ARG A 239 -23.58 24.67 -39.02
C ARG A 239 -24.55 25.76 -39.50
N GLY A 240 -24.56 26.94 -38.87
CA GLY A 240 -25.47 28.04 -39.22
C GLY A 240 -25.02 28.96 -40.40
N VAL A 241 -23.79 28.83 -40.87
CA VAL A 241 -23.23 29.79 -41.87
C VAL A 241 -23.25 29.28 -43.31
N HIS A 242 -23.59 28.00 -43.57
CA HIS A 242 -23.56 27.45 -44.94
C HIS A 242 -24.94 27.32 -45.61
N GLY A 243 -25.97 27.98 -45.09
CA GLY A 243 -27.35 27.85 -45.57
C GLY A 243 -27.95 29.09 -46.30
N ARG A 244 -27.15 30.05 -46.81
CA ARG A 244 -27.76 31.18 -47.53
C ARG A 244 -26.85 31.69 -48.67
N SER A 245 -26.89 31.01 -49.80
CA SER A 245 -26.56 31.62 -51.12
C SER A 245 -26.85 30.62 -52.24
N ARG A 246 -28.10 30.52 -52.65
CA ARG A 246 -28.51 30.15 -54.01
C ARG A 246 -29.92 30.63 -54.21
N GLY A 247 -30.06 31.76 -54.93
CA GLY A 247 -31.32 32.33 -55.38
C GLY A 247 -31.06 33.62 -56.11
N ARG A 248 -30.59 33.52 -57.38
CA ARG A 248 -31.02 34.32 -58.56
C ARG A 248 -30.25 33.84 -59.76
#